data_5d69aff812bd6fd07bbda6242233f00d
#
_entry.id   5d69aff812bd6fd07bbda6242233f00d
#
_cell.length_a   1.000
_cell.length_b   1.000
_cell.length_c   1.000
_cell.angle_alpha   90.00
_cell.angle_beta   90.00
_cell.angle_gamma   90.00
#
_symmetry.space_group_name_H-M   'P 1'
#
loop_
_entity.id
_entity.type
_entity.pdbx_description
1 polymer ?
#
loop_
_entity_poly.entity_id
_entity_poly.type
_entity_poly.pdbx_seq_one_letter_code
_entity_poly.pdbx_strand_id
1 'polypeptide(L)' 'MTDTYYDSAQGIVLSQEEAFGVLAQHGCQELDQFFQDMGDKEEYDAQKVLEWLGY' A
#
# COMPACT_ATOMS: atom_id res chain seq x y z
N MET A 1 -5.29 20.61 -5.07
CA MET A 1 -6.13 19.59 -4.48
C MET A 1 -5.29 18.54 -3.79
N THR A 2 -5.56 18.33 -2.56
CA THR A 2 -4.79 17.35 -1.81
C THR A 2 -5.14 15.93 -2.21
N ASP A 3 -4.22 15.05 -1.90
CA ASP A 3 -4.40 13.64 -2.11
C ASP A 3 -5.26 13.07 -0.98
N THR A 4 -6.55 13.00 -1.22
CA THR A 4 -7.49 12.53 -0.20
C THR A 4 -7.28 11.07 0.15
N TYR A 5 -6.80 10.26 -0.81
CA TYR A 5 -6.50 8.86 -0.52
C TYR A 5 -5.43 8.74 0.54
N TYR A 6 -4.36 9.49 0.36
CA TYR A 6 -3.25 9.43 1.29
C TYR A 6 -3.67 9.91 2.68
N ASP A 7 -4.39 11.03 2.73
CA ASP A 7 -4.84 11.59 4.00
C ASP A 7 -5.81 10.64 4.69
N SER A 8 -6.71 10.03 3.93
CA SER A 8 -7.71 9.11 4.48
C SER A 8 -7.08 7.82 5.00
N ALA A 9 -5.91 7.47 4.51
CA ALA A 9 -5.22 6.25 4.92
C ALA A 9 -4.50 6.38 6.26
N GLN A 10 -4.45 7.58 6.81
CA GLN A 10 -3.75 7.80 8.06
C GLN A 10 -4.38 6.99 9.19
N GLY A 11 -3.56 6.20 9.87
CA GLY A 11 -4.04 5.38 10.98
C GLY A 11 -4.73 4.09 10.56
N ILE A 12 -4.81 3.82 9.26
CA ILE A 12 -5.42 2.60 8.75
C ILE A 12 -4.35 1.54 8.55
N VAL A 13 -4.65 0.33 8.99
CA VAL A 13 -3.77 -0.82 8.81
C VAL A 13 -4.47 -1.79 7.86
N LEU A 14 -3.73 -2.25 6.87
CA LEU A 14 -4.22 -3.20 5.88
C LEU A 14 -3.64 -4.58 6.16
N SER A 15 -4.44 -5.63 5.99
CA SER A 15 -3.90 -6.97 5.96
C SER A 15 -3.10 -7.16 4.68
N GLN A 16 -2.31 -8.22 4.63
CA GLN A 16 -1.53 -8.50 3.43
C GLN A 16 -2.43 -8.64 2.20
N GLU A 17 -3.57 -9.32 2.35
CA GLU A 17 -4.51 -9.47 1.24
C GLU A 17 -5.09 -8.13 0.80
N GLU A 18 -5.41 -7.28 1.76
CA GLU A 18 -5.92 -5.96 1.44
C GLU A 18 -4.88 -5.10 0.74
N ALA A 19 -3.63 -5.21 1.19
CA ALA A 19 -2.54 -4.50 0.52
C ALA A 19 -2.39 -4.95 -0.93
N PHE A 20 -2.47 -6.26 -1.17
CA PHE A 20 -2.42 -6.79 -2.53
C PHE A 20 -3.57 -6.24 -3.37
N GLY A 21 -4.75 -6.14 -2.78
CA GLY A 21 -5.90 -5.57 -3.47
C GLY A 21 -5.65 -4.13 -3.89
N VAL A 22 -5.05 -3.34 -3.01
CA VAL A 22 -4.72 -1.95 -3.33
C VAL A 22 -3.71 -1.89 -4.47
N LEU A 23 -2.68 -2.73 -4.41
CA LEU A 23 -1.68 -2.77 -5.47
C LEU A 23 -2.32 -3.14 -6.82
N ALA A 24 -3.21 -4.12 -6.80
CA ALA A 24 -3.89 -4.55 -8.02
C ALA A 24 -4.76 -3.43 -8.59
N GLN A 25 -5.46 -2.69 -7.74
CA GLN A 25 -6.29 -1.58 -8.18
C GLN A 25 -5.48 -0.48 -8.85
N HIS A 26 -4.23 -0.34 -8.45
CA HIS A 26 -3.33 0.66 -9.04
C HIS A 26 -2.53 0.10 -10.22
N GLY A 27 -2.87 -1.11 -10.66
CA GLY A 27 -2.20 -1.71 -11.80
C GLY A 27 -0.79 -2.19 -11.52
N CYS A 28 -0.42 -2.30 -10.26
CA CYS A 28 0.92 -2.73 -9.88
C CYS A 28 0.98 -4.25 -9.91
N GLN A 29 1.97 -4.78 -10.64
CA GLN A 29 2.19 -6.21 -10.72
C GLN A 29 3.56 -6.60 -10.16
N GLU A 30 4.25 -5.67 -9.56
CA GLU A 30 5.61 -5.88 -9.06
C GLU A 30 5.58 -6.25 -7.58
N LEU A 31 4.89 -7.36 -7.27
CA LEU A 31 4.76 -7.80 -5.89
C LEU A 31 6.11 -8.18 -5.28
N ASP A 32 7.00 -8.76 -6.07
CA ASP A 32 8.33 -9.10 -5.57
C ASP A 32 9.07 -7.86 -5.10
N GLN A 33 9.00 -6.79 -5.88
CA GLN A 33 9.62 -5.53 -5.49
C GLN A 33 8.98 -4.96 -4.24
N PHE A 34 7.66 -5.06 -4.14
CA PHE A 34 6.95 -4.61 -2.95
C PHE A 34 7.46 -5.34 -1.71
N PHE A 35 7.61 -6.65 -1.80
CA PHE A 35 8.12 -7.45 -0.68
C PHE A 35 9.55 -7.07 -0.33
N GLN A 36 10.38 -6.78 -1.31
CA GLN A 36 11.76 -6.38 -1.04
C GLN A 36 11.82 -5.03 -0.33
N ASP A 37 10.95 -4.10 -0.71
CA ASP A 37 10.96 -2.75 -0.15
C ASP A 37 10.24 -2.69 1.18
N MET A 38 9.10 -3.37 1.31
CA MET A 38 8.25 -3.27 2.48
C MET A 38 8.41 -4.43 3.46
N GLY A 39 8.92 -5.56 2.97
CA GLY A 39 9.03 -6.77 3.76
C GLY A 39 7.77 -7.62 3.69
N ASP A 40 7.90 -8.88 4.05
CA ASP A 40 6.78 -9.84 4.07
C ASP A 40 6.14 -9.78 5.46
N LYS A 41 5.07 -9.03 5.58
CA LYS A 41 4.39 -8.80 6.85
C LYS A 41 2.93 -9.22 6.75
N GLU A 42 2.34 -9.51 7.88
CA GLU A 42 0.91 -9.82 7.91
C GLU A 42 0.06 -8.57 7.75
N GLU A 43 0.59 -7.42 8.18
CA GLU A 43 -0.11 -6.16 8.14
C GLU A 43 0.80 -5.05 7.64
N TYR A 44 0.22 -4.09 6.96
CA TYR A 44 0.94 -2.93 6.43
C TYR A 44 0.18 -1.66 6.78
N ASP A 45 0.93 -0.59 7.03
CA ASP A 45 0.35 0.73 7.19
C ASP A 45 -0.12 1.21 5.81
N ALA A 46 -1.41 1.58 5.71
CA ALA A 46 -1.98 1.99 4.44
C ALA A 46 -1.25 3.16 3.83
N GLN A 47 -0.81 4.13 4.65
CA GLN A 47 -0.03 5.25 4.14
C GLN A 47 1.30 4.80 3.53
N LYS A 48 1.94 3.82 4.16
CA LYS A 48 3.21 3.30 3.64
C LYS A 48 3.02 2.62 2.30
N VAL A 49 1.93 1.87 2.16
CA VAL A 49 1.61 1.23 0.88
C VAL A 49 1.40 2.28 -0.19
N LEU A 50 0.64 3.33 0.11
CA LEU A 50 0.40 4.40 -0.84
C LEU A 50 1.67 5.16 -1.19
N GLU A 51 2.53 5.41 -0.19
CA GLU A 51 3.81 6.05 -0.45
C GLU A 51 4.66 5.22 -1.42
N TRP A 52 4.64 3.90 -1.23
CA TRP A 52 5.37 3.02 -2.12
C TRP A 52 4.84 3.11 -3.55
N LEU A 53 3.52 3.31 -3.70
CA LEU A 53 2.88 3.47 -5.00
C LEU A 53 3.11 4.84 -5.63
N GLY A 54 3.66 5.79 -4.87
CA GLY A 54 4.00 7.10 -5.40
C GLY A 54 3.05 8.21 -5.01
N TYR A 55 2.23 8.00 -4.02
CA TYR A 55 1.33 9.06 -3.52
C TYR A 55 2.05 10.06 -2.64
#